data_ad14a898defb10191018e3e25dbaae8f
#
_entry.id   ad14a898defb10191018e3e25dbaae8f
#
_cell.length_a   1.000
_cell.length_b   1.000
_cell.length_c   1.000
_cell.angle_alpha   90.00
_cell.angle_beta   90.00
_cell.angle_gamma   90.00
#
_symmetry.space_group_name_H-M   'P 1'
#
loop_
_entity.id
_entity.type
_entity.pdbx_description
1 polymer ?
#
loop_
_entity_poly.entity_id
_entity_poly.type
_entity_poly.pdbx_seq_one_letter_code
_entity_poly.pdbx_strand_id
1 'polypeptide(L)'
;PIGCADCHDAETMNLTITRPALIEAYERMGKDITQASHQEMRSLVCAQCHVEYYFDKNIEEGSQYLVFPWDNGFTAEEMEKYYDDIEFSDWTHALSRAPMIKAQHPGYETYLTGIHANRGVSCADCHMPYISEGGQKFTNHKMTSPLEYVSSSCQVCHREETEELIQSIYRNQDRVMETRLILERLLVRAHVEAKTAWDLGATEEQMEEILVGIRHAQWRWDYAVAAHGASFHSPLEISRLMGTAIAIAQETRLNLSRVLSELGLNEEVPYPDISTKEKAQEFIGLPMEQMHEEKEEFLKTVVPRWEEIAAEREAAWDVDVNMGSE
;
A
#
# COMPACT_ATOMS: atom_id res chain seq x y z
N PRO A 1 -6.91 -17.63 -6.55
CA PRO A 1 -6.34 -18.30 -5.36
C PRO A 1 -4.84 -18.48 -5.52
N ILE A 2 -4.07 -18.41 -4.42
CA ILE A 2 -2.66 -18.73 -4.40
C ILE A 2 -2.51 -20.24 -4.24
N GLY A 3 -1.67 -20.85 -5.10
CA GLY A 3 -1.38 -22.27 -5.08
C GLY A 3 0.08 -22.56 -4.71
N CYS A 4 0.42 -23.84 -4.55
CA CYS A 4 1.79 -24.24 -4.19
C CYS A 4 2.83 -23.73 -5.21
N ALA A 5 2.51 -23.80 -6.49
CA ALA A 5 3.39 -23.39 -7.58
C ALA A 5 3.64 -21.85 -7.68
N ASP A 6 2.90 -21.02 -6.95
CA ASP A 6 3.20 -19.60 -6.86
C ASP A 6 4.46 -19.31 -6.02
N CYS A 7 4.87 -20.25 -5.16
CA CYS A 7 5.99 -20.11 -4.25
C CYS A 7 7.02 -21.25 -4.38
N HIS A 8 6.63 -22.41 -4.89
CA HIS A 8 7.47 -23.60 -4.97
C HIS A 8 7.65 -24.08 -6.40
N ASP A 9 8.86 -24.43 -6.74
CA ASP A 9 9.17 -25.19 -7.95
C ASP A 9 8.58 -26.60 -7.85
N ALA A 10 7.85 -27.04 -8.89
CA ALA A 10 7.07 -28.26 -8.86
C ALA A 10 7.92 -29.56 -8.79
N GLU A 11 9.18 -29.52 -9.23
CA GLU A 11 10.06 -30.69 -9.25
C GLU A 11 10.91 -30.79 -7.98
N THR A 12 11.41 -29.65 -7.51
CA THR A 12 12.40 -29.61 -6.40
C THR A 12 11.79 -29.18 -5.07
N MET A 13 10.60 -28.59 -5.08
CA MET A 13 9.95 -27.95 -3.93
C MET A 13 10.76 -26.76 -3.35
N ASN A 14 11.81 -26.32 -4.01
CA ASN A 14 12.52 -25.12 -3.63
C ASN A 14 11.65 -23.88 -3.82
N LEU A 15 11.93 -22.84 -3.02
CA LEU A 15 11.26 -21.54 -3.21
C LEU A 15 11.67 -20.95 -4.56
N THR A 16 10.70 -20.44 -5.29
CA THR A 16 10.89 -19.82 -6.61
C THR A 16 10.05 -18.57 -6.78
N ILE A 17 10.50 -17.69 -7.65
CA ILE A 17 9.77 -16.48 -8.03
C ILE A 17 9.12 -16.73 -9.38
N THR A 18 7.81 -16.56 -9.44
CA THR A 18 7.00 -16.84 -10.63
C THR A 18 6.44 -15.58 -11.30
N ARG A 19 6.50 -14.43 -10.61
CA ARG A 19 5.95 -13.16 -11.11
C ARG A 19 7.04 -12.34 -11.79
N PRO A 20 6.92 -12.04 -13.11
CA PRO A 20 7.96 -11.34 -13.87
C PRO A 20 8.30 -9.97 -13.27
N ALA A 21 7.32 -9.20 -12.81
CA ALA A 21 7.54 -7.85 -12.29
C ALA A 21 8.60 -7.76 -11.17
N LEU A 22 8.67 -8.76 -10.28
CA LEU A 22 9.69 -8.81 -9.23
C LEU A 22 11.08 -9.08 -9.81
N ILE A 23 11.18 -10.01 -10.77
CA ILE A 23 12.45 -10.34 -11.45
C ILE A 23 12.97 -9.11 -12.19
N GLU A 24 12.13 -8.49 -13.00
CA GLU A 24 12.44 -7.30 -13.80
C GLU A 24 12.83 -6.10 -12.92
N ALA A 25 12.16 -5.91 -11.78
CA ALA A 25 12.51 -4.86 -10.83
C ALA A 25 13.93 -5.08 -10.26
N TYR A 26 14.28 -6.31 -9.90
CA TYR A 26 15.64 -6.65 -9.45
C TYR A 26 16.67 -6.44 -10.55
N GLU A 27 16.37 -6.82 -11.79
CA GLU A 27 17.25 -6.60 -12.94
C GLU A 27 17.49 -5.11 -13.19
N ARG A 28 16.45 -4.26 -13.15
CA ARG A 28 16.60 -2.79 -13.28
C ARG A 28 17.45 -2.18 -12.17
N MET A 29 17.41 -2.75 -10.97
CA MET A 29 18.29 -2.39 -9.85
C MET A 29 19.71 -2.96 -9.99
N GLY A 30 20.03 -3.72 -11.06
CA GLY A 30 21.32 -4.39 -11.23
C GLY A 30 21.55 -5.57 -10.29
N LYS A 31 20.49 -6.18 -9.77
CA LYS A 31 20.52 -7.32 -8.84
C LYS A 31 20.04 -8.60 -9.53
N ASP A 32 20.68 -9.71 -9.22
CA ASP A 32 20.26 -11.03 -9.68
C ASP A 32 19.49 -11.75 -8.57
N ILE A 33 18.18 -11.88 -8.73
CA ILE A 33 17.29 -12.51 -7.73
C ILE A 33 17.60 -14.00 -7.52
N THR A 34 18.23 -14.66 -8.50
CA THR A 34 18.63 -16.07 -8.38
C THR A 34 19.76 -16.30 -7.39
N GLN A 35 20.47 -15.25 -7.00
CA GLN A 35 21.52 -15.27 -5.98
C GLN A 35 20.98 -15.08 -4.56
N ALA A 36 19.67 -14.88 -4.41
CA ALA A 36 19.07 -14.73 -3.10
C ALA A 36 19.26 -15.99 -2.26
N SER A 37 19.64 -15.79 -1.01
CA SER A 37 19.74 -16.90 -0.05
C SER A 37 18.36 -17.51 0.23
N HIS A 38 18.31 -18.71 0.76
CA HIS A 38 17.05 -19.35 1.17
C HIS A 38 16.26 -18.46 2.16
N GLN A 39 16.96 -17.76 3.07
CA GLN A 39 16.31 -16.86 4.03
C GLN A 39 15.70 -15.61 3.35
N GLU A 40 16.38 -15.04 2.36
CA GLU A 40 15.82 -13.96 1.56
C GLU A 40 14.63 -14.43 0.72
N MET A 41 14.70 -15.62 0.13
CA MET A 41 13.59 -16.20 -0.63
C MET A 41 12.32 -16.38 0.23
N ARG A 42 12.45 -16.63 1.54
CA ARG A 42 11.34 -16.70 2.50
C ARG A 42 10.61 -15.35 2.69
N SER A 43 11.17 -14.26 2.19
CA SER A 43 10.52 -12.94 2.08
C SER A 43 10.13 -12.62 0.65
N LEU A 44 10.99 -12.94 -0.33
CA LEU A 44 10.77 -12.60 -1.74
C LEU A 44 9.54 -13.27 -2.36
N VAL A 45 9.20 -14.49 -1.95
CA VAL A 45 7.96 -15.15 -2.39
C VAL A 45 6.71 -14.38 -1.96
N CYS A 46 6.78 -13.61 -0.87
CA CYS A 46 5.70 -12.70 -0.45
C CYS A 46 5.75 -11.37 -1.20
N ALA A 47 6.97 -10.89 -1.47
CA ALA A 47 7.21 -9.66 -2.21
C ALA A 47 6.78 -9.71 -3.69
N GLN A 48 6.39 -10.86 -4.20
CA GLN A 48 5.75 -10.94 -5.52
C GLN A 48 4.40 -10.21 -5.59
N CYS A 49 3.76 -10.00 -4.42
CA CYS A 49 2.41 -9.41 -4.33
C CYS A 49 2.31 -8.33 -3.23
N HIS A 50 3.07 -8.44 -2.12
CA HIS A 50 3.01 -7.49 -1.00
C HIS A 50 4.02 -6.36 -1.17
N VAL A 51 3.83 -5.55 -2.21
CA VAL A 51 4.73 -4.47 -2.67
C VAL A 51 3.96 -3.29 -3.19
N GLU A 52 4.65 -2.18 -3.35
CA GLU A 52 4.17 -1.07 -4.15
C GLU A 52 4.30 -1.38 -5.64
N TYR A 53 3.28 -1.04 -6.42
CA TYR A 53 3.26 -1.23 -7.86
C TYR A 53 2.31 -0.25 -8.56
N TYR A 54 2.52 -0.10 -9.84
CA TYR A 54 1.57 0.59 -10.72
C TYR A 54 1.40 -0.17 -12.04
N PHE A 55 0.40 0.22 -12.81
CA PHE A 55 0.19 -0.33 -14.15
C PHE A 55 0.68 0.64 -15.20
N ASP A 56 1.75 0.26 -15.90
CA ASP A 56 2.24 1.02 -17.03
C ASP A 56 1.44 0.67 -18.30
N LYS A 57 0.82 1.69 -18.89
CA LYS A 57 0.02 1.59 -20.11
C LYS A 57 0.84 1.73 -21.39
N ASN A 58 2.13 2.07 -21.25
CA ASN A 58 3.02 2.36 -22.40
C ASN A 58 3.88 1.17 -22.81
N ILE A 59 4.03 0.16 -21.95
CA ILE A 59 4.89 -1.02 -22.22
C ILE A 59 4.27 -1.90 -23.31
N GLU A 60 2.96 -2.11 -23.28
CA GLU A 60 2.24 -2.94 -24.25
C GLU A 60 0.90 -2.29 -24.58
N GLU A 61 0.65 -2.04 -25.89
CA GLU A 61 -0.56 -1.36 -26.34
C GLU A 61 -1.83 -2.15 -25.93
N GLY A 62 -2.72 -1.50 -25.19
CA GLY A 62 -3.96 -2.08 -24.69
C GLY A 62 -3.83 -2.98 -23.46
N SER A 63 -2.62 -3.16 -22.93
CA SER A 63 -2.38 -3.85 -21.66
C SER A 63 -2.16 -2.86 -20.51
N GLN A 64 -2.29 -3.40 -19.29
CA GLN A 64 -1.86 -2.73 -18.07
C GLN A 64 -0.74 -3.59 -17.48
N TYR A 65 0.52 -3.26 -17.83
CA TYR A 65 1.68 -4.01 -17.39
C TYR A 65 2.07 -3.61 -15.97
N LEU A 66 2.19 -4.59 -15.08
CA LEU A 66 2.49 -4.36 -13.68
C LEU A 66 3.98 -4.10 -13.48
N VAL A 67 4.33 -2.96 -12.89
CA VAL A 67 5.70 -2.51 -12.66
C VAL A 67 5.89 -2.11 -11.20
N PHE A 68 7.06 -2.44 -10.62
CA PHE A 68 7.45 -1.96 -9.29
C PHE A 68 8.32 -0.71 -9.42
N PRO A 69 8.05 0.38 -8.68
CA PRO A 69 8.75 1.66 -8.80
C PRO A 69 10.08 1.68 -8.01
N TRP A 70 10.93 0.66 -8.18
CA TRP A 70 12.12 0.45 -7.34
C TRP A 70 13.44 0.92 -7.96
N ASP A 71 13.43 1.54 -9.12
CA ASP A 71 14.65 1.91 -9.85
C ASP A 71 15.57 2.84 -9.05
N ASN A 72 15.00 3.69 -8.18
CA ASN A 72 15.75 4.56 -7.29
C ASN A 72 15.99 3.94 -5.90
N GLY A 73 15.26 2.88 -5.50
CA GLY A 73 15.34 2.22 -4.21
C GLY A 73 13.99 1.83 -3.62
N PHE A 74 13.98 1.52 -2.31
CA PHE A 74 12.83 0.94 -1.62
C PHE A 74 12.13 1.90 -0.64
N THR A 75 12.65 3.11 -0.44
CA THR A 75 12.02 4.08 0.46
C THR A 75 10.84 4.79 -0.20
N ALA A 76 9.92 5.29 0.60
CA ALA A 76 8.77 6.04 0.09
C ALA A 76 9.20 7.27 -0.72
N GLU A 77 10.29 7.93 -0.33
CA GLU A 77 10.85 9.09 -1.03
C GLU A 77 11.53 8.70 -2.36
N GLU A 78 12.19 7.54 -2.44
CA GLU A 78 12.78 7.05 -3.69
C GLU A 78 11.71 6.67 -4.71
N MET A 79 10.59 6.10 -4.25
CA MET A 79 9.43 5.81 -5.11
C MET A 79 8.67 7.10 -5.48
N GLU A 80 8.54 8.07 -4.55
CA GLU A 80 8.00 9.40 -4.84
C GLU A 80 8.76 10.04 -5.99
N LYS A 81 10.11 10.04 -5.89
CA LYS A 81 10.98 10.53 -6.95
C LYS A 81 10.81 9.76 -8.27
N TYR A 82 10.70 8.43 -8.22
CA TYR A 82 10.46 7.60 -9.41
C TYR A 82 9.18 8.04 -10.13
N TYR A 83 8.08 8.17 -9.41
CA TYR A 83 6.79 8.59 -9.98
C TYR A 83 6.81 10.03 -10.50
N ASP A 84 7.60 10.91 -9.88
CA ASP A 84 7.77 12.28 -10.36
C ASP A 84 8.61 12.31 -11.64
N ASP A 85 9.71 11.54 -11.70
CA ASP A 85 10.59 11.47 -12.88
C ASP A 85 9.86 10.99 -14.14
N ILE A 86 8.86 10.12 -14.00
CA ILE A 86 8.05 9.61 -15.12
C ILE A 86 6.70 10.34 -15.27
N GLU A 87 6.47 11.42 -14.50
CA GLU A 87 5.23 12.21 -14.50
C GLU A 87 3.96 11.35 -14.31
N PHE A 88 4.08 10.24 -13.56
CA PHE A 88 2.96 9.32 -13.32
C PHE A 88 1.95 9.87 -12.34
N SER A 89 0.66 9.67 -12.63
CA SER A 89 -0.45 9.87 -11.71
C SER A 89 -1.58 8.90 -12.00
N ASP A 90 -2.24 8.42 -10.94
CA ASP A 90 -3.44 7.61 -11.05
C ASP A 90 -4.67 8.45 -11.40
N TRP A 91 -4.78 9.65 -10.82
CA TRP A 91 -5.88 10.59 -11.08
C TRP A 91 -5.50 12.04 -10.76
N THR A 92 -6.33 12.96 -11.22
CA THR A 92 -6.28 14.37 -10.80
C THR A 92 -7.33 14.60 -9.70
N HIS A 93 -6.94 15.19 -8.58
CA HIS A 93 -7.85 15.41 -7.45
C HIS A 93 -8.89 16.48 -7.78
N ALA A 94 -10.18 16.17 -7.54
CA ALA A 94 -11.31 17.01 -7.96
C ALA A 94 -11.30 18.42 -7.35
N LEU A 95 -10.80 18.61 -6.15
CA LEU A 95 -10.75 19.92 -5.48
C LEU A 95 -9.47 20.68 -5.81
N SER A 96 -8.31 20.12 -5.51
CA SER A 96 -7.01 20.80 -5.65
C SER A 96 -6.47 20.80 -7.07
N ARG A 97 -6.90 19.88 -7.94
CA ARG A 97 -6.35 19.57 -9.25
C ARG A 97 -4.93 19.00 -9.19
N ALA A 98 -4.45 18.59 -8.02
CA ALA A 98 -3.16 17.93 -7.88
C ALA A 98 -3.15 16.57 -8.59
N PRO A 99 -2.04 16.22 -9.29
CA PRO A 99 -1.86 14.87 -9.85
C PRO A 99 -1.51 13.90 -8.71
N MET A 100 -2.39 12.96 -8.43
CA MET A 100 -2.32 12.09 -7.26
C MET A 100 -1.81 10.69 -7.61
N ILE A 101 -1.11 10.09 -6.65
CA ILE A 101 -0.66 8.70 -6.69
C ILE A 101 -1.43 7.93 -5.62
N LYS A 102 -1.84 6.71 -5.95
CA LYS A 102 -2.41 5.75 -5.00
C LYS A 102 -1.35 4.73 -4.61
N ALA A 103 -0.96 4.70 -3.35
CA ALA A 103 -0.15 3.61 -2.84
C ALA A 103 -0.97 2.31 -2.79
N GLN A 104 -0.39 1.21 -3.25
CA GLN A 104 -1.11 -0.06 -3.29
C GLN A 104 -1.00 -0.79 -1.95
N HIS A 105 0.09 -1.47 -1.67
CA HIS A 105 0.36 -2.08 -0.35
C HIS A 105 1.86 -2.35 -0.14
N PRO A 106 2.67 -1.31 0.10
CA PRO A 106 4.12 -1.37 0.19
C PRO A 106 4.59 -2.12 1.46
N GLY A 107 4.21 -3.39 1.57
CA GLY A 107 4.47 -4.22 2.74
C GLY A 107 5.94 -4.65 2.85
N TYR A 108 6.53 -5.12 1.74
CA TYR A 108 7.92 -5.57 1.69
C TYR A 108 8.89 -4.41 1.90
N GLU A 109 8.67 -3.30 1.23
CA GLU A 109 9.49 -2.10 1.33
C GLU A 109 9.49 -1.54 2.76
N THR A 110 8.32 -1.44 3.36
CA THR A 110 8.17 -1.03 4.76
C THR A 110 8.88 -2.00 5.71
N TYR A 111 8.71 -3.31 5.51
CA TYR A 111 9.37 -4.33 6.31
C TYR A 111 10.90 -4.20 6.23
N LEU A 112 11.49 -3.92 5.06
CA LEU A 112 12.94 -3.78 4.87
C LEU A 112 13.56 -2.69 5.77
N THR A 113 12.80 -1.67 6.14
CA THR A 113 13.25 -0.59 7.03
C THR A 113 13.15 -0.96 8.53
N GLY A 114 12.53 -2.10 8.84
CA GLY A 114 12.25 -2.53 10.20
C GLY A 114 13.38 -3.30 10.88
N ILE A 115 13.31 -3.38 12.22
CA ILE A 115 14.32 -4.06 13.02
C ILE A 115 14.41 -5.57 12.71
N HIS A 116 13.28 -6.21 12.42
CA HIS A 116 13.24 -7.64 12.15
C HIS A 116 13.95 -7.98 10.83
N ALA A 117 13.72 -7.22 9.76
CA ALA A 117 14.44 -7.35 8.50
C ALA A 117 15.95 -7.16 8.71
N ASN A 118 16.35 -6.11 9.45
CA ASN A 118 17.73 -5.80 9.77
C ASN A 118 18.42 -6.90 10.61
N ARG A 119 17.66 -7.77 11.25
CA ARG A 119 18.15 -8.94 12.00
C ARG A 119 18.03 -10.26 11.21
N GLY A 120 17.64 -10.19 9.94
CA GLY A 120 17.53 -11.36 9.06
C GLY A 120 16.29 -12.24 9.34
N VAL A 121 15.29 -11.71 10.03
CA VAL A 121 13.99 -12.39 10.24
C VAL A 121 13.15 -12.21 8.98
N SER A 122 12.73 -13.28 8.34
CA SER A 122 11.92 -13.24 7.12
C SER A 122 10.43 -13.10 7.39
N CYS A 123 9.66 -12.75 6.35
CA CYS A 123 8.19 -12.73 6.42
C CYS A 123 7.63 -14.07 6.91
N ALA A 124 8.16 -15.18 6.37
CA ALA A 124 7.72 -16.52 6.72
C ALA A 124 8.05 -16.94 8.16
N ASP A 125 9.07 -16.35 8.80
CA ASP A 125 9.41 -16.67 10.19
C ASP A 125 8.29 -16.28 11.16
N CYS A 126 7.54 -15.21 10.82
CA CYS A 126 6.42 -14.72 11.62
C CYS A 126 5.06 -15.19 11.07
N HIS A 127 4.82 -15.08 9.76
CA HIS A 127 3.53 -15.38 9.13
C HIS A 127 3.32 -16.86 8.78
N MET A 128 4.42 -17.65 8.77
CA MET A 128 4.43 -19.09 8.52
C MET A 128 5.37 -19.76 9.52
N PRO A 129 5.12 -19.65 10.84
CA PRO A 129 6.05 -20.17 11.85
C PRO A 129 6.21 -21.68 11.73
N TYR A 130 7.33 -22.18 12.21
CA TYR A 130 7.53 -23.63 12.28
C TYR A 130 6.63 -24.26 13.35
N ILE A 131 5.93 -25.31 12.93
CA ILE A 131 5.11 -26.16 13.80
C ILE A 131 5.62 -27.60 13.77
N SER A 132 5.21 -28.41 14.73
CA SER A 132 5.53 -29.83 14.79
C SER A 132 4.25 -30.63 14.94
N GLU A 133 4.07 -31.61 14.07
CA GLU A 133 2.96 -32.54 14.09
C GLU A 133 3.45 -33.97 13.77
N GLY A 134 3.03 -34.95 14.52
CA GLY A 134 3.47 -36.32 14.32
C GLY A 134 4.98 -36.54 14.41
N GLY A 135 5.71 -35.65 15.12
CA GLY A 135 7.17 -35.67 15.23
C GLY A 135 7.92 -35.07 14.05
N GLN A 136 7.21 -34.52 13.07
CA GLN A 136 7.79 -33.79 11.94
C GLN A 136 7.68 -32.29 12.16
N LYS A 137 8.73 -31.55 11.83
CA LYS A 137 8.79 -30.09 11.87
C LYS A 137 8.61 -29.55 10.45
N PHE A 138 7.66 -28.63 10.26
CA PHE A 138 7.39 -27.99 8.97
C PHE A 138 6.87 -26.56 9.16
N THR A 139 6.87 -25.78 8.09
CA THR A 139 6.35 -24.41 8.07
C THR A 139 4.83 -24.42 8.00
N ASN A 140 4.16 -23.72 8.90
CA ASN A 140 2.70 -23.58 8.87
C ASN A 140 2.28 -22.76 7.65
N HIS A 141 1.58 -23.38 6.70
CA HIS A 141 1.10 -22.71 5.48
C HIS A 141 -0.24 -21.95 5.66
N LYS A 142 -0.80 -21.95 6.87
CA LYS A 142 -1.92 -21.04 7.19
C LYS A 142 -1.38 -19.64 7.41
N MET A 143 -1.18 -18.92 6.32
CA MET A 143 -0.71 -17.53 6.32
C MET A 143 -1.76 -16.61 6.96
N THR A 144 -1.50 -16.17 8.19
CA THR A 144 -2.41 -15.35 8.97
C THR A 144 -1.63 -14.36 9.83
N SER A 145 -2.34 -13.59 10.65
CA SER A 145 -1.70 -12.70 11.61
C SER A 145 -0.84 -13.50 12.60
N PRO A 146 0.44 -13.10 12.82
CA PRO A 146 1.29 -13.72 13.84
C PRO A 146 0.71 -13.66 15.26
N LEU A 147 -0.25 -12.77 15.52
CA LEU A 147 -0.96 -12.66 16.79
C LEU A 147 -1.81 -13.89 17.12
N GLU A 148 -2.13 -14.74 16.13
CA GLU A 148 -2.79 -16.02 16.36
C GLU A 148 -1.81 -17.08 16.90
N TYR A 149 -0.51 -16.89 16.70
CA TYR A 149 0.53 -17.88 17.00
C TYR A 149 1.73 -17.23 17.74
N VAL A 150 1.49 -16.35 18.71
CA VAL A 150 2.52 -15.60 19.43
C VAL A 150 3.64 -16.49 19.97
N SER A 151 3.27 -17.68 20.51
CA SER A 151 4.26 -18.62 21.07
C SER A 151 5.22 -19.22 20.04
N SER A 152 4.79 -19.42 18.79
CA SER A 152 5.61 -19.99 17.72
C SER A 152 6.17 -18.96 16.75
N SER A 153 5.64 -17.71 16.75
CA SER A 153 6.15 -16.62 15.94
C SER A 153 7.05 -15.66 16.75
N CYS A 154 6.56 -15.11 17.86
CA CYS A 154 7.26 -14.09 18.63
C CYS A 154 8.15 -14.69 19.72
N GLN A 155 7.62 -15.63 20.53
CA GLN A 155 8.29 -16.15 21.73
C GLN A 155 9.41 -17.17 21.42
N VAL A 156 9.65 -17.47 20.15
CA VAL A 156 10.89 -18.17 19.75
C VAL A 156 12.14 -17.31 19.98
N CYS A 157 11.99 -15.98 20.00
CA CYS A 157 13.05 -15.00 20.23
C CYS A 157 12.76 -14.10 21.44
N HIS A 158 11.51 -13.70 21.63
CA HIS A 158 11.06 -12.83 22.72
C HIS A 158 10.67 -13.63 23.96
N ARG A 159 10.97 -13.09 25.14
CA ARG A 159 10.72 -13.75 26.44
C ARG A 159 9.60 -13.09 27.24
N GLU A 160 9.07 -12.00 26.74
CA GLU A 160 7.94 -11.28 27.32
C GLU A 160 6.68 -12.14 27.28
N GLU A 161 5.77 -11.88 28.20
CA GLU A 161 4.47 -12.53 28.22
C GLU A 161 3.65 -12.19 26.97
N THR A 162 2.83 -13.14 26.54
CA THR A 162 2.00 -13.02 25.32
C THR A 162 1.22 -11.71 25.29
N GLU A 163 0.55 -11.37 26.39
CA GLU A 163 -0.25 -10.15 26.50
C GLU A 163 0.60 -8.89 26.35
N GLU A 164 1.80 -8.86 26.91
CA GLU A 164 2.71 -7.72 26.80
C GLU A 164 3.16 -7.47 25.37
N LEU A 165 3.48 -8.55 24.62
CA LEU A 165 3.82 -8.48 23.20
C LEU A 165 2.66 -7.95 22.37
N ILE A 166 1.45 -8.46 22.59
CA ILE A 166 0.23 -8.02 21.89
C ILE A 166 -0.04 -6.55 22.18
N GLN A 167 0.00 -6.13 23.45
CA GLN A 167 -0.25 -4.75 23.85
C GLN A 167 0.82 -3.79 23.30
N SER A 168 2.05 -4.25 23.13
CA SER A 168 3.10 -3.46 22.50
C SER A 168 2.77 -3.11 21.03
N ILE A 169 2.18 -4.05 20.30
CA ILE A 169 1.73 -3.84 18.92
C ILE A 169 0.59 -2.83 18.87
N TYR A 170 -0.43 -2.99 19.70
CA TYR A 170 -1.57 -2.07 19.77
C TYR A 170 -1.15 -0.65 20.15
N ARG A 171 -0.23 -0.50 21.13
CA ARG A 171 0.31 0.83 21.46
C ARG A 171 0.99 1.52 20.27
N ASN A 172 1.69 0.78 19.41
CA ASN A 172 2.28 1.34 18.21
C ASN A 172 1.21 1.72 17.16
N GLN A 173 0.17 0.90 17.01
CA GLN A 173 -0.98 1.21 16.15
C GLN A 173 -1.68 2.50 16.60
N ASP A 174 -1.92 2.66 17.89
CA ASP A 174 -2.57 3.86 18.46
C ASP A 174 -1.75 5.12 18.16
N ARG A 175 -0.43 5.08 18.36
CA ARG A 175 0.46 6.22 18.06
C ARG A 175 0.47 6.59 16.57
N VAL A 176 0.50 5.60 15.70
CA VAL A 176 0.42 5.83 14.25
C VAL A 176 -0.93 6.43 13.90
N MET A 177 -2.04 5.94 14.51
CA MET A 177 -3.38 6.46 14.29
C MET A 177 -3.51 7.92 14.75
N GLU A 178 -2.97 8.29 15.92
CA GLU A 178 -2.98 9.68 16.39
C GLU A 178 -2.28 10.63 15.39
N THR A 179 -1.10 10.25 14.92
CA THR A 179 -0.34 11.04 13.93
C THR A 179 -1.06 11.12 12.58
N ARG A 180 -1.65 10.02 12.15
CA ARG A 180 -2.47 9.93 10.94
C ARG A 180 -3.62 10.93 10.96
N LEU A 181 -4.38 11.00 12.06
CA LEU A 181 -5.52 11.92 12.20
C LEU A 181 -5.10 13.39 12.11
N ILE A 182 -3.90 13.74 12.57
CA ILE A 182 -3.34 15.09 12.42
C ILE A 182 -3.09 15.39 10.96
N LEU A 183 -2.41 14.48 10.26
CA LEU A 183 -2.06 14.63 8.84
C LEU A 183 -3.30 14.70 7.95
N GLU A 184 -4.28 13.85 8.17
CA GLU A 184 -5.55 13.85 7.42
C GLU A 184 -6.27 15.20 7.46
N ARG A 185 -6.31 15.84 8.65
CA ARG A 185 -6.90 17.19 8.79
C ARG A 185 -6.12 18.25 8.00
N LEU A 186 -4.79 18.15 7.96
CA LEU A 186 -3.96 19.06 7.17
C LEU A 186 -4.17 18.87 5.67
N LEU A 187 -4.23 17.63 5.21
CA LEU A 187 -4.48 17.29 3.80
C LEU A 187 -5.85 17.79 3.33
N VAL A 188 -6.92 17.52 4.12
CA VAL A 188 -8.25 18.03 3.80
C VAL A 188 -8.24 19.56 3.67
N ARG A 189 -7.62 20.26 4.62
CA ARG A 189 -7.49 21.73 4.55
C ARG A 189 -6.74 22.17 3.30
N ALA A 190 -5.62 21.53 2.97
CA ALA A 190 -4.84 21.87 1.79
C ALA A 190 -5.67 21.71 0.49
N HIS A 191 -6.44 20.63 0.35
CA HIS A 191 -7.30 20.45 -0.80
C HIS A 191 -8.43 21.48 -0.89
N VAL A 192 -9.05 21.84 0.22
CA VAL A 192 -10.14 22.84 0.27
C VAL A 192 -9.61 24.24 0.02
N GLU A 193 -8.48 24.60 0.63
CA GLU A 193 -7.79 25.87 0.41
C GLU A 193 -7.31 26.03 -1.04
N ALA A 194 -6.78 24.95 -1.66
CA ALA A 194 -6.40 24.95 -3.06
C ALA A 194 -7.60 25.13 -4.00
N LYS A 195 -8.74 24.45 -3.71
CA LYS A 195 -9.98 24.69 -4.43
C LYS A 195 -10.38 26.16 -4.37
N THR A 196 -10.35 26.76 -3.18
CA THR A 196 -10.69 28.15 -2.99
C THR A 196 -9.77 29.10 -3.77
N ALA A 197 -8.47 28.81 -3.81
CA ALA A 197 -7.51 29.58 -4.62
C ALA A 197 -7.86 29.52 -6.12
N TRP A 198 -8.20 28.34 -6.65
CA TRP A 198 -8.66 28.17 -8.02
C TRP A 198 -9.95 28.93 -8.29
N ASP A 199 -10.92 28.88 -7.38
CA ASP A 199 -12.19 29.60 -7.53
C ASP A 199 -12.03 31.14 -7.54
N LEU A 200 -10.99 31.64 -6.85
CA LEU A 200 -10.61 33.06 -6.84
C LEU A 200 -9.74 33.48 -8.02
N GLY A 201 -9.34 32.56 -8.89
CA GLY A 201 -8.60 32.83 -10.10
C GLY A 201 -7.08 32.71 -9.97
N ALA A 202 -6.57 31.87 -9.06
CA ALA A 202 -5.15 31.52 -9.00
C ALA A 202 -4.65 31.03 -10.35
N THR A 203 -3.41 31.40 -10.71
CA THR A 203 -2.75 30.94 -11.92
C THR A 203 -2.06 29.60 -11.70
N GLU A 204 -1.81 28.87 -12.78
CA GLU A 204 -1.03 27.62 -12.76
C GLU A 204 0.35 27.84 -12.11
N GLU A 205 1.03 28.94 -12.42
CA GLU A 205 2.34 29.31 -11.85
C GLU A 205 2.28 29.49 -10.32
N GLN A 206 1.22 30.14 -9.81
CA GLN A 206 1.03 30.31 -8.36
C GLN A 206 0.76 28.99 -7.66
N MET A 207 0.20 28.01 -8.35
CA MET A 207 -0.22 26.74 -7.77
C MET A 207 0.80 25.61 -7.96
N GLU A 208 1.79 25.74 -8.83
CA GLU A 208 2.72 24.67 -9.20
C GLU A 208 3.37 23.98 -7.98
N GLU A 209 4.08 24.74 -7.14
CA GLU A 209 4.73 24.21 -5.94
C GLU A 209 3.71 23.68 -4.90
N ILE A 210 2.53 24.28 -4.85
CA ILE A 210 1.43 23.88 -3.97
C ILE A 210 0.91 22.49 -4.36
N LEU A 211 0.70 22.25 -5.65
CA LEU A 211 0.22 20.95 -6.15
C LEU A 211 1.23 19.84 -5.90
N VAL A 212 2.53 20.13 -6.07
CA VAL A 212 3.61 19.19 -5.72
C VAL A 212 3.60 18.89 -4.22
N GLY A 213 3.48 19.92 -3.38
CA GLY A 213 3.42 19.74 -1.93
C GLY A 213 2.21 18.90 -1.48
N ILE A 214 1.03 19.12 -2.06
CA ILE A 214 -0.16 18.29 -1.80
C ILE A 214 0.10 16.85 -2.22
N ARG A 215 0.62 16.61 -3.44
CA ARG A 215 0.94 15.30 -3.98
C ARG A 215 1.89 14.53 -3.05
N HIS A 216 3.01 15.14 -2.65
CA HIS A 216 4.02 14.49 -1.81
C HIS A 216 3.50 14.21 -0.39
N ALA A 217 2.79 15.17 0.22
CA ALA A 217 2.24 14.95 1.55
C ALA A 217 1.21 13.82 1.57
N GLN A 218 0.36 13.76 0.54
CA GLN A 218 -0.65 12.70 0.44
C GLN A 218 -0.03 11.35 0.03
N TRP A 219 0.96 11.31 -0.85
CA TRP A 219 1.70 10.10 -1.17
C TRP A 219 2.26 9.44 0.09
N ARG A 220 2.95 10.20 0.94
CA ARG A 220 3.54 9.69 2.19
C ARG A 220 2.48 9.23 3.20
N TRP A 221 1.36 9.93 3.26
CA TRP A 221 0.20 9.49 4.04
C TRP A 221 -0.36 8.17 3.50
N ASP A 222 -0.61 8.10 2.20
CA ASP A 222 -1.22 6.92 1.56
C ASP A 222 -0.30 5.70 1.65
N TYR A 223 1.01 5.89 1.42
CA TYR A 223 2.03 4.86 1.62
C TYR A 223 1.99 4.28 3.04
N ALA A 224 2.00 5.14 4.05
CA ALA A 224 1.98 4.72 5.45
C ALA A 224 0.67 4.00 5.84
N VAL A 225 -0.46 4.37 5.24
CA VAL A 225 -1.79 3.78 5.50
C VAL A 225 -2.00 2.49 4.70
N ALA A 226 -1.52 2.43 3.47
CA ALA A 226 -1.64 1.27 2.59
C ALA A 226 -0.70 0.13 2.97
N ALA A 227 0.44 0.41 3.63
CA ALA A 227 1.36 -0.60 4.13
C ALA A 227 0.74 -1.36 5.30
N HIS A 228 0.06 -2.45 5.02
CA HIS A 228 -0.56 -3.29 6.04
C HIS A 228 0.49 -3.79 7.04
N GLY A 229 0.23 -3.61 8.33
CA GLY A 229 1.20 -3.95 9.37
C GLY A 229 2.35 -2.95 9.55
N ALA A 230 2.35 -1.81 8.86
CA ALA A 230 3.40 -0.80 8.92
C ALA A 230 3.74 -0.35 10.35
N SER A 231 2.73 -0.17 11.20
CA SER A 231 2.89 0.18 12.63
C SER A 231 3.62 -0.89 13.45
N PHE A 232 3.79 -2.10 12.92
CA PHE A 232 4.57 -3.18 13.52
C PHE A 232 5.86 -3.44 12.73
N HIS A 233 5.79 -3.53 11.40
CA HIS A 233 6.95 -3.84 10.56
C HIS A 233 8.05 -2.80 10.73
N SER A 234 7.70 -1.50 10.73
CA SER A 234 8.65 -0.41 10.92
C SER A 234 8.01 0.84 11.54
N PRO A 235 7.65 0.81 12.82
CA PRO A 235 6.94 1.92 13.47
C PRO A 235 7.74 3.23 13.47
N LEU A 236 9.06 3.16 13.55
CA LEU A 236 9.92 4.36 13.53
C LEU A 236 9.92 5.02 12.15
N GLU A 237 10.05 4.25 11.09
CA GLU A 237 10.02 4.76 9.72
C GLU A 237 8.65 5.37 9.38
N ILE A 238 7.57 4.68 9.73
CA ILE A 238 6.22 5.20 9.52
C ILE A 238 6.00 6.51 10.28
N SER A 239 6.47 6.61 11.52
CA SER A 239 6.39 7.85 12.29
C SER A 239 7.22 8.98 11.66
N ARG A 240 8.43 8.68 11.15
CA ARG A 240 9.28 9.62 10.43
C ARG A 240 8.58 10.11 9.15
N LEU A 241 8.06 9.19 8.35
CA LEU A 241 7.39 9.47 7.09
C LEU A 241 6.17 10.36 7.29
N MET A 242 5.30 10.03 8.25
CA MET A 242 4.15 10.87 8.60
C MET A 242 4.58 12.25 9.14
N GLY A 243 5.65 12.31 9.92
CA GLY A 243 6.22 13.58 10.39
C GLY A 243 6.69 14.48 9.25
N THR A 244 7.37 13.92 8.24
CA THR A 244 7.76 14.67 7.05
C THR A 244 6.55 15.11 6.21
N ALA A 245 5.53 14.25 6.09
CA ALA A 245 4.29 14.60 5.40
C ALA A 245 3.54 15.74 6.09
N ILE A 246 3.51 15.77 7.43
CA ILE A 246 2.93 16.87 8.21
C ILE A 246 3.69 18.18 7.92
N ALA A 247 5.03 18.14 7.90
CA ALA A 247 5.84 19.32 7.62
C ALA A 247 5.55 19.87 6.20
N ILE A 248 5.52 19.00 5.19
CA ILE A 248 5.19 19.36 3.81
C ILE A 248 3.78 19.96 3.73
N ALA A 249 2.78 19.30 4.33
CA ALA A 249 1.40 19.78 4.32
C ALA A 249 1.24 21.15 4.98
N GLN A 250 1.97 21.42 6.07
CA GLN A 250 1.97 22.71 6.74
C GLN A 250 2.64 23.81 5.88
N GLU A 251 3.78 23.52 5.24
CA GLU A 251 4.47 24.45 4.34
C GLU A 251 3.59 24.75 3.12
N THR A 252 2.99 23.75 2.53
CA THR A 252 2.04 23.89 1.42
C THR A 252 0.87 24.80 1.79
N ARG A 253 0.27 24.63 2.97
CA ARG A 253 -0.80 25.47 3.46
C ARG A 253 -0.34 26.92 3.75
N LEU A 254 0.89 27.10 4.21
CA LEU A 254 1.47 28.44 4.36
C LEU A 254 1.59 29.15 3.00
N ASN A 255 2.03 28.45 1.96
CA ASN A 255 2.11 28.99 0.61
C ASN A 255 0.70 29.26 0.04
N LEU A 256 -0.27 28.36 0.27
CA LEU A 256 -1.68 28.59 -0.07
C LEU A 256 -2.23 29.86 0.60
N SER A 257 -1.95 30.07 1.88
CA SER A 257 -2.37 31.29 2.61
C SER A 257 -1.82 32.58 1.98
N ARG A 258 -0.59 32.55 1.45
CA ARG A 258 0.00 33.67 0.74
C ARG A 258 -0.72 33.95 -0.59
N VAL A 259 -0.94 32.90 -1.40
CA VAL A 259 -1.68 33.00 -2.66
C VAL A 259 -3.10 33.50 -2.42
N LEU A 260 -3.81 32.99 -1.44
CA LEU A 260 -5.17 33.43 -1.07
C LEU A 260 -5.18 34.92 -0.65
N SER A 261 -4.18 35.37 0.10
CA SER A 261 -4.04 36.76 0.49
C SER A 261 -3.78 37.69 -0.72
N GLU A 262 -2.94 37.25 -1.67
CA GLU A 262 -2.71 37.96 -2.94
C GLU A 262 -4.00 38.08 -3.77
N LEU A 263 -4.87 37.06 -3.72
CA LEU A 263 -6.16 37.05 -4.38
C LEU A 263 -7.26 37.80 -3.59
N GLY A 264 -6.90 38.39 -2.45
CA GLY A 264 -7.78 39.27 -1.65
C GLY A 264 -8.52 38.54 -0.52
N LEU A 265 -8.29 37.26 -0.29
CA LEU A 265 -8.87 36.50 0.82
C LEU A 265 -7.90 36.47 2.02
N ASN A 266 -8.24 37.22 3.09
CA ASN A 266 -7.45 37.28 4.30
C ASN A 266 -8.13 36.56 5.50
N GLU A 267 -9.27 35.96 5.27
CA GLU A 267 -10.00 35.19 6.26
C GLU A 267 -9.71 33.69 6.10
N GLU A 268 -9.92 32.94 7.18
CA GLU A 268 -9.77 31.47 7.12
C GLU A 268 -10.80 30.85 6.19
N VAL A 269 -10.36 29.97 5.29
CA VAL A 269 -11.25 29.16 4.45
C VAL A 269 -12.10 28.25 5.33
N PRO A 270 -13.43 28.25 5.23
CA PRO A 270 -14.29 27.41 6.05
C PRO A 270 -13.98 25.93 5.90
N TYR A 271 -13.85 25.22 7.01
CA TYR A 271 -13.68 23.77 7.00
C TYR A 271 -15.03 23.09 6.69
N PRO A 272 -15.08 22.19 5.69
CA PRO A 272 -16.33 21.54 5.33
C PRO A 272 -16.79 20.55 6.40
N ASP A 273 -18.10 20.33 6.48
CA ASP A 273 -18.63 19.22 7.27
C ASP A 273 -18.46 17.90 6.52
N ILE A 274 -17.41 17.19 6.86
CA ILE A 274 -17.08 15.85 6.33
C ILE A 274 -17.16 14.79 7.44
N SER A 275 -18.01 15.00 8.42
CA SER A 275 -18.16 14.11 9.58
C SER A 275 -18.67 12.71 9.24
N THR A 276 -19.29 12.55 8.06
CA THR A 276 -19.69 11.24 7.51
C THR A 276 -19.22 11.09 6.06
N LYS A 277 -19.18 9.85 5.59
CA LYS A 277 -18.81 9.53 4.20
C LYS A 277 -19.72 10.22 3.20
N GLU A 278 -21.02 10.22 3.47
CA GLU A 278 -22.06 10.83 2.62
C GLU A 278 -21.83 12.33 2.46
N LYS A 279 -21.58 13.04 3.57
CA LYS A 279 -21.28 14.48 3.55
C LYS A 279 -19.99 14.80 2.78
N ALA A 280 -18.96 13.97 2.95
CA ALA A 280 -17.72 14.12 2.20
C ALA A 280 -17.95 13.91 0.69
N GLN A 281 -18.72 12.89 0.30
CA GLN A 281 -19.08 12.60 -1.08
C GLN A 281 -19.92 13.74 -1.71
N GLU A 282 -20.87 14.28 -0.97
CA GLU A 282 -21.68 15.44 -1.37
C GLU A 282 -20.80 16.68 -1.56
N PHE A 283 -19.88 16.96 -0.61
CA PHE A 283 -18.98 18.10 -0.67
C PHE A 283 -18.09 18.09 -1.92
N ILE A 284 -17.58 16.94 -2.31
CA ILE A 284 -16.75 16.79 -3.53
C ILE A 284 -17.59 16.65 -4.81
N GLY A 285 -18.92 16.61 -4.69
CA GLY A 285 -19.83 16.57 -5.84
C GLY A 285 -19.88 15.22 -6.55
N LEU A 286 -19.71 14.09 -5.83
CA LEU A 286 -19.85 12.77 -6.44
C LEU A 286 -21.32 12.50 -6.84
N PRO A 287 -21.56 12.04 -8.09
CA PRO A 287 -22.90 11.68 -8.55
C PRO A 287 -23.31 10.30 -8.00
N MET A 288 -23.55 10.22 -6.69
CA MET A 288 -23.74 8.96 -5.96
C MET A 288 -24.91 8.12 -6.48
N GLU A 289 -26.00 8.75 -6.90
CA GLU A 289 -27.16 8.04 -7.47
C GLU A 289 -26.79 7.33 -8.77
N GLN A 290 -26.15 8.03 -9.69
CA GLN A 290 -25.64 7.44 -10.94
C GLN A 290 -24.63 6.31 -10.66
N MET A 291 -23.69 6.53 -9.74
CA MET A 291 -22.67 5.51 -9.38
C MET A 291 -23.32 4.25 -8.77
N HIS A 292 -24.42 4.40 -8.03
CA HIS A 292 -25.17 3.26 -7.50
C HIS A 292 -25.89 2.51 -8.63
N GLU A 293 -26.53 3.21 -9.56
CA GLU A 293 -27.18 2.60 -10.71
C GLU A 293 -26.18 1.83 -11.59
N GLU A 294 -25.02 2.44 -11.91
CA GLU A 294 -23.94 1.80 -12.67
C GLU A 294 -23.41 0.54 -11.97
N LYS A 295 -23.24 0.61 -10.63
CA LYS A 295 -22.85 -0.55 -9.83
C LYS A 295 -23.90 -1.67 -9.87
N GLU A 296 -25.17 -1.33 -9.75
CA GLU A 296 -26.23 -2.34 -9.84
C GLU A 296 -26.28 -2.99 -11.23
N GLU A 297 -26.13 -2.21 -12.28
CA GLU A 297 -26.04 -2.71 -13.65
C GLU A 297 -24.85 -3.68 -13.80
N PHE A 298 -23.67 -3.27 -13.32
CA PHE A 298 -22.47 -4.11 -13.33
C PHE A 298 -22.69 -5.44 -12.60
N LEU A 299 -23.28 -5.39 -11.40
CA LEU A 299 -23.57 -6.61 -10.62
C LEU A 299 -24.58 -7.53 -11.30
N LYS A 300 -25.52 -6.98 -12.09
CA LYS A 300 -26.54 -7.75 -12.80
C LYS A 300 -26.04 -8.32 -14.14
N THR A 301 -25.10 -7.67 -14.79
CA THR A 301 -24.74 -7.99 -16.18
C THR A 301 -23.32 -8.59 -16.32
N VAL A 302 -22.36 -8.06 -15.57
CA VAL A 302 -20.94 -8.47 -15.71
C VAL A 302 -20.56 -9.60 -14.75
N VAL A 303 -20.95 -9.47 -13.49
CA VAL A 303 -20.60 -10.45 -12.46
C VAL A 303 -21.09 -11.87 -12.79
N PRO A 304 -22.36 -12.11 -13.20
CA PRO A 304 -22.84 -13.43 -13.56
C PRO A 304 -22.04 -14.08 -14.68
N ARG A 305 -21.62 -13.28 -15.67
CA ARG A 305 -20.76 -13.77 -16.77
C ARG A 305 -19.39 -14.22 -16.26
N TRP A 306 -18.83 -13.50 -15.30
CA TRP A 306 -17.56 -13.91 -14.69
C TRP A 306 -17.70 -15.18 -13.86
N GLU A 307 -18.81 -15.34 -13.16
CA GLU A 307 -19.14 -16.54 -12.38
C GLU A 307 -19.30 -17.77 -13.30
N GLU A 308 -19.97 -17.62 -14.46
CA GLU A 308 -20.06 -18.67 -15.47
C GLU A 308 -18.66 -19.10 -15.99
N ILE A 309 -17.80 -18.12 -16.35
CA ILE A 309 -16.41 -18.39 -16.79
C ILE A 309 -15.59 -19.07 -15.68
N ALA A 310 -15.77 -18.65 -14.43
CA ALA A 310 -15.09 -19.26 -13.30
C ALA A 310 -15.54 -20.72 -13.09
N ALA A 311 -16.84 -20.96 -13.15
CA ALA A 311 -17.41 -22.31 -13.03
C ALA A 311 -16.95 -23.26 -14.17
N GLU A 312 -16.86 -22.75 -15.42
CA GLU A 312 -16.32 -23.51 -16.54
C GLU A 312 -14.83 -23.88 -16.32
N ARG A 313 -14.03 -22.94 -15.81
CA ARG A 313 -12.62 -23.20 -15.46
C ARG A 313 -12.48 -24.22 -14.35
N GLU A 314 -13.28 -24.12 -13.30
CA GLU A 314 -13.29 -25.09 -12.19
C GLU A 314 -13.70 -26.47 -12.67
N ALA A 315 -14.73 -26.57 -13.51
CA ALA A 315 -15.17 -27.83 -14.11
C ALA A 315 -14.13 -28.47 -15.04
N ALA A 316 -13.27 -27.65 -15.67
CA ALA A 316 -12.18 -28.14 -16.51
C ALA A 316 -10.96 -28.63 -15.72
N TRP A 317 -10.89 -28.30 -14.42
CA TRP A 317 -9.89 -28.85 -13.51
C TRP A 317 -10.34 -30.21 -12.99
N ASP A 318 -10.16 -31.25 -13.80
CA ASP A 318 -10.35 -32.64 -13.42
C ASP A 318 -9.16 -33.09 -12.52
N VAL A 319 -9.08 -32.50 -11.36
CA VAL A 319 -8.16 -32.95 -10.31
C VAL A 319 -8.98 -33.89 -9.42
N ASP A 320 -8.89 -35.17 -9.69
CA ASP A 320 -9.26 -36.24 -8.76
C ASP A 320 -8.34 -36.10 -7.53
N VAL A 321 -8.70 -35.21 -6.61
CA VAL A 321 -8.04 -35.09 -5.30
C VAL A 321 -8.55 -36.27 -4.47
N ASN A 322 -8.06 -37.46 -4.77
CA ASN A 322 -8.08 -38.57 -3.87
C ASN A 322 -7.19 -38.24 -2.66
N MET A 323 -7.71 -37.41 -1.76
CA MET A 323 -7.19 -37.28 -0.40
C MET A 323 -7.44 -38.61 0.28
N GLY A 324 -6.43 -39.48 0.21
CA GLY A 324 -6.44 -40.74 0.88
C GLY A 324 -6.82 -40.58 2.34
N SER A 325 -7.99 -41.05 2.67
CA SER A 325 -8.36 -41.43 4.02
C SER A 325 -7.63 -42.73 4.34
N GLU A 326 -6.46 -42.68 4.95
CA GLU A 326 -5.94 -43.72 5.82
C GLU A 326 -5.31 -43.14 7.07
#